data_c8c69ec8d780ed3002aeda83d997152d
#
_entry.id   c8c69ec8d780ed3002aeda83d997152d
#
_cell.length_a   1.000
_cell.length_b   1.000
_cell.length_c   1.000
_cell.angle_alpha   90.00
_cell.angle_beta   90.00
_cell.angle_gamma   90.00
#
_symmetry.space_group_name_H-M   'P 1'
#
loop_
_entity.id
_entity.type
_entity.pdbx_description
1 polymer ?
#
loop_
_entity_poly.entity_id
_entity_poly.type
_entity_poly.pdbx_seq_one_letter_code
_entity_poly.pdbx_strand_id
1 'polypeptide(L)'
;LERGKASAEREIHIYIREGKYYLDTPLVVDAGEWKNKRLTLSAYNNEPVVLSGARKLSLKWVKQKNGIWKSKTEADKGDQLFVGGEKRILARYPNFEEGTIFNGTAADALAPARVKRWKSPGGGFIHALHARDWGDMHYVITGKDDKSILFEGGYQNNRPSNMHDKYRFVENIYEELDAPGEWFLDGKAGYLYYYPYPDENIDNEIFEIAEIPSLIEIKGIENDRASDVTVRGICFSQTSRTFMADYEPLLRSDWAIYRGAAVFIENAERCRIEDCEFTGLGGNAIFLSRHIDGCVVKGNYIHQIGASAICIVGDTSAVRSGVFKYEHSVPYE
;
A
#
# COMPACT_ATOMS: atom_id res chain seq x y z
N LEU A 1 -13.87 19.49 4.19
CA LEU A 1 -15.15 18.77 4.04
C LEU A 1 -16.22 19.31 4.99
N GLU A 2 -15.97 19.55 6.27
CA GLU A 2 -16.97 19.91 7.29
C GLU A 2 -17.81 21.14 6.92
N ARG A 3 -17.18 22.21 6.41
CA ARG A 3 -17.92 23.41 5.95
C ARG A 3 -18.86 23.10 4.77
N GLY A 4 -18.46 22.21 3.88
CA GLY A 4 -19.28 21.78 2.75
C GLY A 4 -20.49 20.96 3.21
N LYS A 5 -20.30 20.05 4.17
CA LYS A 5 -21.40 19.28 4.77
C LYS A 5 -22.47 20.18 5.36
N ALA A 6 -22.06 21.22 6.09
CA ALA A 6 -22.95 22.18 6.75
C ALA A 6 -23.60 23.22 5.81
N SER A 7 -23.15 23.33 4.55
CA SER A 7 -23.70 24.28 3.59
C SER A 7 -25.14 23.94 3.18
N ALA A 8 -25.96 24.96 2.98
CA ALA A 8 -27.29 24.79 2.39
C ALA A 8 -27.26 24.59 0.87
N GLU A 9 -26.14 24.88 0.24
CA GLU A 9 -25.95 24.71 -1.21
C GLU A 9 -25.94 23.23 -1.61
N ARG A 10 -26.45 22.95 -2.80
CA ARG A 10 -26.43 21.58 -3.36
C ARG A 10 -25.17 21.28 -4.15
N GLU A 11 -24.53 22.28 -4.71
CA GLU A 11 -23.28 22.14 -5.46
C GLU A 11 -22.14 22.72 -4.63
N ILE A 12 -21.23 21.86 -4.22
CA ILE A 12 -20.10 22.18 -3.36
C ILE A 12 -18.80 21.95 -4.16
N HIS A 13 -18.06 23.02 -4.35
CA HIS A 13 -16.72 22.95 -4.94
C HIS A 13 -15.68 23.25 -3.88
N ILE A 14 -14.78 22.30 -3.64
CA ILE A 14 -13.62 22.44 -2.76
C ILE A 14 -12.37 22.46 -3.63
N TYR A 15 -11.78 23.63 -3.74
CA TYR A 15 -10.52 23.82 -4.45
C TYR A 15 -9.35 23.68 -3.49
N ILE A 16 -8.42 22.82 -3.85
CA ILE A 16 -7.19 22.60 -3.10
C ILE A 16 -6.09 23.39 -3.82
N ARG A 17 -5.35 24.22 -3.06
CA ARG A 17 -4.23 25.00 -3.58
C ARG A 17 -2.98 24.14 -3.71
N GLU A 18 -1.99 24.64 -4.43
CA GLU A 18 -0.70 23.97 -4.58
C GLU A 18 -0.09 23.56 -3.25
N GLY A 19 0.55 22.39 -3.21
CA GLY A 19 1.25 21.89 -2.04
C GLY A 19 1.10 20.40 -1.83
N LYS A 20 1.88 19.89 -0.88
CA LYS A 20 1.81 18.52 -0.40
C LYS A 20 1.13 18.49 0.97
N TYR A 21 0.03 17.76 1.04
CA TYR A 21 -0.81 17.62 2.22
C TYR A 21 -0.64 16.22 2.80
N TYR A 22 -0.17 16.14 4.03
CA TYR A 22 0.01 14.89 4.75
C TYR A 22 -1.25 14.56 5.52
N LEU A 23 -1.80 13.39 5.23
CA LEU A 23 -3.00 12.89 5.89
C LEU A 23 -2.62 11.82 6.91
N ASP A 24 -3.13 11.96 8.12
CA ASP A 24 -3.05 10.95 9.18
C ASP A 24 -4.28 10.02 9.18
N THR A 25 -5.35 10.42 8.51
CA THR A 25 -6.57 9.65 8.28
C THR A 25 -7.13 9.95 6.89
N PRO A 26 -7.87 9.03 6.27
CA PRO A 26 -8.51 9.29 4.98
C PRO A 26 -9.53 10.44 5.05
N LEU A 27 -9.67 11.16 3.95
CA LEU A 27 -10.81 12.05 3.75
C LEU A 27 -12.05 11.22 3.43
N VAL A 28 -13.04 11.22 4.31
CA VAL A 28 -14.26 10.42 4.14
C VAL A 28 -15.40 11.28 3.59
N VAL A 29 -16.04 10.79 2.52
CA VAL A 29 -17.28 11.30 1.95
C VAL A 29 -18.36 10.25 2.18
N ASP A 30 -19.13 10.40 3.26
CA ASP A 30 -20.21 9.49 3.64
C ASP A 30 -21.54 9.91 3.02
N ALA A 31 -22.30 8.94 2.48
CA ALA A 31 -23.57 9.20 1.80
C ALA A 31 -24.58 9.96 2.67
N GLY A 32 -24.71 9.57 3.94
CA GLY A 32 -25.67 10.20 4.85
C GLY A 32 -25.36 11.67 5.13
N GLU A 33 -24.09 12.04 5.21
CA GLU A 33 -23.63 13.41 5.45
C GLU A 33 -23.70 14.30 4.19
N TRP A 34 -23.56 13.70 3.00
CA TRP A 34 -23.54 14.39 1.71
C TRP A 34 -24.82 14.21 0.90
N LYS A 35 -25.90 13.79 1.53
CA LYS A 35 -27.18 13.52 0.89
C LYS A 35 -27.70 14.71 0.09
N ASN A 36 -28.09 14.44 -1.16
CA ASN A 36 -28.59 15.46 -2.12
C ASN A 36 -27.59 16.57 -2.47
N LYS A 37 -26.30 16.36 -2.28
CA LYS A 37 -25.24 17.31 -2.65
C LYS A 37 -24.39 16.73 -3.77
N ARG A 38 -23.86 17.60 -4.62
CA ARG A 38 -22.79 17.31 -5.57
C ARG A 38 -21.50 17.87 -5.02
N LEU A 39 -20.51 17.02 -4.84
CA LEU A 39 -19.20 17.42 -4.33
C LEU A 39 -18.15 17.34 -5.43
N THR A 40 -17.42 18.42 -5.64
CA THR A 40 -16.21 18.42 -6.44
C THR A 40 -15.02 18.77 -5.58
N LEU A 41 -14.06 17.85 -5.49
CA LEU A 41 -12.73 18.06 -4.92
C LEU A 41 -11.75 18.20 -6.08
N SER A 42 -11.10 19.35 -6.23
CA SER A 42 -10.16 19.51 -7.35
C SER A 42 -8.99 20.42 -6.99
N ALA A 43 -7.89 20.25 -7.72
CA ALA A 43 -6.81 21.23 -7.73
C ALA A 43 -7.32 22.57 -8.28
N TYR A 44 -6.95 23.68 -7.65
CA TYR A 44 -7.28 25.01 -8.13
C TYR A 44 -6.43 25.35 -9.35
N ASN A 45 -7.07 25.69 -10.46
CA ASN A 45 -6.40 26.10 -11.71
C ASN A 45 -5.27 25.14 -12.18
N ASN A 46 -5.44 23.84 -11.95
CA ASN A 46 -4.42 22.81 -12.22
C ASN A 46 -3.10 23.03 -11.47
N GLU A 47 -3.13 23.69 -10.32
CA GLU A 47 -1.98 23.79 -9.43
C GLU A 47 -1.51 22.37 -8.99
N PRO A 48 -0.22 22.15 -8.77
CA PRO A 48 0.27 20.84 -8.32
C PRO A 48 -0.17 20.57 -6.87
N VAL A 49 -1.08 19.61 -6.72
CA VAL A 49 -1.63 19.19 -5.42
C VAL A 49 -1.27 17.74 -5.18
N VAL A 50 -0.63 17.45 -4.05
CA VAL A 50 -0.31 16.08 -3.61
C VAL A 50 -1.01 15.79 -2.30
N LEU A 51 -1.81 14.73 -2.26
CA LEU A 51 -2.29 14.11 -1.03
C LEU A 51 -1.40 12.92 -0.71
N SER A 52 -0.76 12.95 0.44
CA SER A 52 0.22 11.96 0.88
C SER A 52 -0.26 11.23 2.13
N GLY A 53 -0.14 9.90 2.13
CA GLY A 53 -0.36 9.05 3.30
C GLY A 53 0.88 8.84 4.16
N ALA A 54 1.93 9.62 3.91
CA ALA A 54 3.15 9.58 4.70
C ALA A 54 3.19 10.67 5.78
N ARG A 55 4.16 10.55 6.65
CA ARG A 55 4.55 11.56 7.64
C ARG A 55 5.99 11.96 7.43
N LYS A 56 6.30 13.26 7.59
CA LYS A 56 7.69 13.74 7.65
C LYS A 56 8.35 13.28 8.94
N LEU A 57 9.60 12.84 8.81
CA LEU A 57 10.43 12.46 9.95
C LEU A 57 11.39 13.58 10.34
N SER A 58 11.52 13.83 11.63
CA SER A 58 12.53 14.73 12.19
C SER A 58 13.75 13.92 12.63
N LEU A 59 14.78 13.86 11.80
CA LEU A 59 15.91 12.96 12.00
C LEU A 59 17.19 13.76 12.34
N LYS A 60 18.01 13.15 13.20
CA LYS A 60 19.38 13.63 13.51
C LYS A 60 20.35 12.49 13.29
N TRP A 61 21.01 12.53 12.18
CA TRP A 61 21.82 11.43 11.69
C TRP A 61 23.18 11.33 12.41
N VAL A 62 23.55 10.10 12.73
CA VAL A 62 24.86 9.75 13.29
C VAL A 62 25.46 8.64 12.44
N LYS A 63 26.61 8.92 11.83
CA LYS A 63 27.33 7.96 11.00
C LYS A 63 27.77 6.76 11.81
N GLN A 64 27.47 5.59 11.29
CA GLN A 64 27.89 4.30 11.81
C GLN A 64 29.05 3.76 10.99
N LYS A 65 29.48 2.53 11.30
CA LYS A 65 30.44 1.80 10.46
C LYS A 65 29.79 1.39 9.13
N ASN A 66 30.60 1.10 8.14
CA ASN A 66 30.20 0.55 6.84
C ASN A 66 29.23 1.43 6.01
N GLY A 67 29.30 2.73 6.15
CA GLY A 67 28.48 3.64 5.34
C GLY A 67 27.06 3.86 5.84
N ILE A 68 26.62 3.13 6.85
CA ILE A 68 25.26 3.23 7.42
C ILE A 68 25.18 4.49 8.31
N TRP A 69 24.01 5.13 8.31
CA TRP A 69 23.65 6.20 9.21
C TRP A 69 22.46 5.79 10.08
N LYS A 70 22.41 6.31 11.28
CA LYS A 70 21.39 6.00 12.29
C LYS A 70 20.82 7.27 12.87
N SER A 71 19.50 7.32 13.00
CA SER A 71 18.80 8.40 13.71
C SER A 71 17.76 7.85 14.67
N LYS A 72 17.51 8.54 15.77
CA LYS A 72 16.29 8.31 16.53
C LYS A 72 15.08 8.71 15.69
N THR A 73 13.99 8.00 15.86
CA THR A 73 12.71 8.29 15.21
C THR A 73 11.55 7.97 16.14
N GLU A 74 10.46 8.70 15.96
CA GLU A 74 9.18 8.41 16.61
C GLU A 74 8.32 7.41 15.83
N ALA A 75 8.77 7.04 14.62
CA ALA A 75 8.13 5.98 13.84
C ALA A 75 8.40 4.63 14.51
N ASP A 76 7.35 3.95 14.91
CA ASP A 76 7.38 2.61 15.49
C ASP A 76 7.10 1.51 14.43
N LYS A 77 6.51 1.91 13.31
CA LYS A 77 6.16 1.07 12.17
C LYS A 77 6.30 1.84 10.86
N GLY A 78 6.37 1.15 9.78
CA GLY A 78 6.42 1.68 8.43
C GLY A 78 7.16 0.71 7.51
N ASP A 79 6.71 0.61 6.29
CA ASP A 79 7.21 -0.34 5.29
C ASP A 79 7.54 0.33 3.94
N GLN A 80 7.34 1.64 3.84
CA GLN A 80 7.80 2.48 2.74
C GLN A 80 8.44 3.76 3.27
N LEU A 81 9.69 3.99 2.89
CA LEU A 81 10.43 5.22 3.14
C LEU A 81 10.65 5.96 1.83
N PHE A 82 10.48 7.28 1.87
CA PHE A 82 10.78 8.18 0.77
C PHE A 82 11.81 9.20 1.22
N VAL A 83 12.81 9.46 0.37
CA VAL A 83 13.87 10.44 0.62
C VAL A 83 13.92 11.37 -0.58
N GLY A 84 13.70 12.66 -0.35
CA GLY A 84 13.57 13.64 -1.44
C GLY A 84 12.38 13.35 -2.38
N GLY A 85 11.35 12.66 -1.91
CA GLY A 85 10.20 12.20 -2.71
C GLY A 85 10.40 10.84 -3.40
N GLU A 86 11.62 10.31 -3.43
CA GLU A 86 11.96 9.04 -4.08
C GLU A 86 11.86 7.86 -3.10
N LYS A 87 11.19 6.79 -3.53
CA LYS A 87 11.06 5.57 -2.72
C LYS A 87 12.42 4.91 -2.50
N ARG A 88 12.69 4.50 -1.27
CA ARG A 88 13.87 3.74 -0.87
C ARG A 88 13.52 2.27 -0.61
N ILE A 89 14.55 1.43 -0.67
CA ILE A 89 14.41 -0.03 -0.59
C ILE A 89 14.58 -0.47 0.86
N LEU A 90 13.68 -1.29 1.40
CA LEU A 90 13.92 -1.99 2.66
C LEU A 90 15.15 -2.88 2.53
N ALA A 91 15.99 -2.90 3.59
CA ALA A 91 17.15 -3.80 3.68
C ALA A 91 16.74 -5.22 3.31
N ARG A 92 17.32 -5.77 2.22
CA ARG A 92 16.83 -7.00 1.61
C ARG A 92 17.93 -7.93 1.13
N TYR A 93 17.58 -9.19 0.97
CA TYR A 93 18.42 -10.15 0.26
C TYR A 93 17.58 -11.01 -0.72
N PRO A 94 18.04 -11.14 -1.98
CA PRO A 94 19.19 -10.42 -2.58
C PRO A 94 18.89 -8.94 -2.73
N ASN A 95 19.93 -8.15 -2.95
CA ASN A 95 19.80 -6.73 -3.21
C ASN A 95 18.95 -6.47 -4.43
N PHE A 96 18.35 -5.27 -4.48
CA PHE A 96 17.46 -4.87 -5.56
C PHE A 96 18.19 -4.88 -6.92
N GLU A 97 17.59 -5.58 -7.89
CA GLU A 97 18.06 -5.69 -9.27
C GLU A 97 16.89 -5.48 -10.23
N GLU A 98 16.76 -4.27 -10.74
CA GLU A 98 15.65 -3.87 -11.59
C GLU A 98 15.47 -4.80 -12.81
N GLY A 99 14.21 -5.09 -13.16
CA GLY A 99 13.86 -5.88 -14.34
C GLY A 99 13.95 -7.39 -14.17
N THR A 100 14.36 -7.88 -13.00
CA THR A 100 14.31 -9.30 -12.64
C THR A 100 13.02 -9.65 -11.88
N ILE A 101 12.72 -10.94 -11.70
CA ILE A 101 11.56 -11.39 -10.90
C ILE A 101 11.67 -10.82 -9.49
N PHE A 102 10.64 -10.09 -9.05
CA PHE A 102 10.61 -9.33 -7.79
C PHE A 102 11.79 -8.37 -7.60
N ASN A 103 12.40 -7.92 -8.69
CA ASN A 103 13.61 -7.11 -8.68
C ASN A 103 14.73 -7.72 -7.81
N GLY A 104 14.96 -9.02 -7.96
CA GLY A 104 15.96 -9.80 -7.27
C GLY A 104 15.38 -10.94 -6.43
N THR A 105 15.75 -12.17 -6.76
CA THR A 105 15.37 -13.38 -6.01
C THR A 105 16.57 -14.30 -5.86
N ALA A 106 16.59 -15.11 -4.79
CA ALA A 106 17.66 -16.06 -4.54
C ALA A 106 17.14 -17.36 -3.89
N ALA A 107 17.60 -18.50 -4.40
CA ALA A 107 17.27 -19.80 -3.85
C ALA A 107 17.74 -19.96 -2.39
N ASP A 108 18.84 -19.32 -2.04
CA ASP A 108 19.44 -19.36 -0.71
C ASP A 108 18.94 -18.26 0.24
N ALA A 109 17.89 -17.51 -0.14
CA ALA A 109 17.34 -16.45 0.71
C ALA A 109 16.98 -16.92 2.13
N LEU A 110 16.59 -18.18 2.28
CA LEU A 110 16.23 -18.81 3.56
C LEU A 110 17.22 -19.92 3.99
N ALA A 111 18.42 -19.93 3.42
CA ALA A 111 19.41 -20.96 3.76
C ALA A 111 19.85 -20.86 5.23
N PRO A 112 20.05 -21.98 5.94
CA PRO A 112 20.45 -21.98 7.35
C PRO A 112 21.70 -21.15 7.65
N ALA A 113 22.67 -21.14 6.73
CA ALA A 113 23.89 -20.33 6.86
C ALA A 113 23.59 -18.82 6.87
N ARG A 114 22.58 -18.36 6.11
CA ARG A 114 22.11 -16.98 6.10
C ARG A 114 21.32 -16.66 7.37
N VAL A 115 20.32 -17.47 7.67
CA VAL A 115 19.46 -17.30 8.86
C VAL A 115 20.28 -17.23 10.15
N LYS A 116 21.38 -17.98 10.23
CA LYS A 116 22.28 -17.96 11.38
C LYS A 116 22.89 -16.57 11.63
N ARG A 117 23.13 -15.77 10.59
CA ARG A 117 23.69 -14.40 10.72
C ARG A 117 22.71 -13.39 11.32
N TRP A 118 21.43 -13.58 11.11
CA TRP A 118 20.40 -12.66 11.60
C TRP A 118 20.25 -12.81 13.11
N LYS A 119 20.36 -11.71 13.83
CA LYS A 119 20.25 -11.71 15.31
C LYS A 119 18.80 -11.70 15.76
N SER A 120 17.99 -10.83 15.14
CA SER A 120 16.59 -10.62 15.49
C SER A 120 15.75 -10.35 14.24
N PRO A 121 15.47 -11.38 13.42
CA PRO A 121 14.77 -11.19 12.15
C PRO A 121 13.24 -11.01 12.29
N GLY A 122 12.68 -11.11 13.50
CA GLY A 122 11.25 -10.93 13.73
C GLY A 122 10.76 -9.54 13.31
N GLY A 123 9.69 -9.51 12.50
CA GLY A 123 9.19 -8.31 11.82
C GLY A 123 9.75 -8.11 10.40
N GLY A 124 10.69 -8.97 9.96
CA GLY A 124 11.06 -9.07 8.57
C GLY A 124 9.98 -9.78 7.74
N PHE A 125 10.11 -9.73 6.42
CA PHE A 125 9.17 -10.34 5.49
C PHE A 125 9.85 -11.32 4.55
N ILE A 126 9.08 -12.32 4.11
CA ILE A 126 9.44 -13.19 3.00
C ILE A 126 8.45 -12.95 1.88
N HIS A 127 8.97 -12.76 0.69
CA HIS A 127 8.19 -12.69 -0.54
C HIS A 127 8.63 -13.85 -1.43
N ALA A 128 7.67 -14.59 -1.95
CA ALA A 128 7.94 -15.74 -2.80
C ALA A 128 6.89 -15.90 -3.87
N LEU A 129 7.23 -16.46 -5.02
CA LEU A 129 6.22 -17.02 -5.90
C LEU A 129 5.61 -18.28 -5.27
N HIS A 130 4.38 -18.57 -5.66
CA HIS A 130 3.77 -19.88 -5.50
C HIS A 130 4.62 -20.94 -6.18
N ALA A 131 4.73 -22.14 -5.60
CA ALA A 131 5.60 -23.21 -6.12
C ALA A 131 5.35 -23.59 -7.60
N ARG A 132 4.23 -23.15 -8.18
CA ARG A 132 3.85 -23.34 -9.61
C ARG A 132 3.71 -22.03 -10.38
N ASP A 133 4.34 -20.96 -9.90
CA ASP A 133 4.35 -19.62 -10.52
C ASP A 133 2.95 -18.99 -10.74
N TRP A 134 1.96 -19.41 -9.95
CA TRP A 134 0.58 -18.89 -10.09
C TRP A 134 0.37 -17.56 -9.41
N GLY A 135 1.36 -16.99 -8.78
CA GLY A 135 1.32 -15.69 -8.14
C GLY A 135 2.26 -15.59 -6.95
N ASP A 136 2.11 -14.52 -6.21
CA ASP A 136 2.95 -14.22 -5.07
C ASP A 136 2.31 -14.67 -3.75
N MET A 137 3.16 -14.84 -2.76
CA MET A 137 2.83 -15.18 -1.39
C MET A 137 3.75 -14.38 -0.47
N HIS A 138 3.20 -13.79 0.57
CA HIS A 138 3.93 -12.96 1.51
C HIS A 138 3.77 -13.49 2.92
N TYR A 139 4.84 -13.38 3.70
CA TYR A 139 4.90 -13.89 5.06
C TYR A 139 5.62 -12.91 5.96
N VAL A 140 5.17 -12.79 7.21
CA VAL A 140 5.91 -12.10 8.26
C VAL A 140 6.79 -13.11 9.00
N ILE A 141 8.03 -12.75 9.23
CA ILE A 141 8.94 -13.52 10.07
C ILE A 141 8.59 -13.24 11.53
N THR A 142 8.17 -14.25 12.26
CA THR A 142 7.82 -14.17 13.69
C THR A 142 9.00 -14.43 14.61
N GLY A 143 10.05 -15.10 14.11
CA GLY A 143 11.25 -15.39 14.86
C GLY A 143 12.18 -16.34 14.13
N LYS A 144 13.09 -16.95 14.89
CA LYS A 144 13.96 -18.04 14.40
C LYS A 144 14.30 -19.02 15.53
N ASP A 145 14.63 -20.23 15.13
CA ASP A 145 15.33 -21.21 15.96
C ASP A 145 16.79 -21.40 15.49
N ASP A 146 17.46 -22.43 15.97
CA ASP A 146 18.85 -22.71 15.62
C ASP A 146 19.07 -23.11 14.15
N LYS A 147 18.01 -23.49 13.42
CA LYS A 147 18.10 -24.09 12.08
C LYS A 147 17.32 -23.32 11.03
N SER A 148 16.22 -22.66 11.42
CA SER A 148 15.25 -22.09 10.52
C SER A 148 14.62 -20.82 11.06
N ILE A 149 13.91 -20.11 10.21
CA ILE A 149 13.02 -19.02 10.61
C ILE A 149 11.61 -19.54 10.88
N LEU A 150 10.91 -18.85 11.79
CA LEU A 150 9.48 -19.01 12.05
C LEU A 150 8.76 -17.89 11.32
N PHE A 151 7.68 -18.22 10.63
CA PHE A 151 6.92 -17.24 9.83
C PHE A 151 5.45 -17.61 9.72
N GLU A 152 4.62 -16.61 9.44
CA GLU A 152 3.19 -16.73 9.23
C GLU A 152 2.77 -15.95 8.00
N GLY A 153 1.72 -16.39 7.26
CA GLY A 153 1.22 -15.70 6.08
C GLY A 153 0.81 -16.62 4.95
N GLY A 154 0.95 -16.12 3.72
CA GLY A 154 0.53 -16.83 2.51
C GLY A 154 -0.95 -16.66 2.18
N TYR A 155 -1.59 -15.61 2.69
CA TYR A 155 -3.04 -15.37 2.55
C TYR A 155 -3.46 -14.84 1.18
N GLN A 156 -2.50 -14.46 0.33
CA GLN A 156 -2.75 -13.83 -0.97
C GLN A 156 -3.20 -14.82 -2.03
N ASN A 157 -3.11 -16.11 -1.72
CA ASN A 157 -3.58 -17.16 -2.59
C ASN A 157 -4.51 -18.12 -1.83
N ASN A 158 -5.67 -18.44 -2.41
CA ASN A 158 -6.67 -19.30 -1.79
C ASN A 158 -6.33 -20.80 -1.89
N ARG A 159 -5.30 -21.17 -2.64
CA ARG A 159 -4.84 -22.56 -2.75
C ARG A 159 -3.57 -22.74 -1.93
N PRO A 160 -3.59 -23.64 -0.95
CA PRO A 160 -2.38 -23.99 -0.21
C PRO A 160 -1.27 -24.43 -1.14
N SER A 161 -0.09 -23.90 -0.97
CA SER A 161 1.10 -24.22 -1.73
C SER A 161 2.36 -23.96 -0.92
N ASN A 162 3.45 -24.58 -1.30
CA ASN A 162 4.77 -24.22 -0.82
C ASN A 162 5.27 -22.96 -1.53
N MET A 163 6.15 -22.23 -0.88
CA MET A 163 6.93 -21.17 -1.53
C MET A 163 7.77 -21.76 -2.66
N HIS A 164 7.93 -20.99 -3.73
CA HIS A 164 8.87 -21.35 -4.79
C HIS A 164 10.30 -21.44 -4.22
N ASP A 165 11.05 -22.47 -4.59
CA ASP A 165 12.36 -22.74 -4.04
C ASP A 165 13.47 -21.80 -4.55
N LYS A 166 13.25 -21.10 -5.67
CA LYS A 166 14.19 -20.15 -6.28
C LYS A 166 13.70 -18.71 -6.24
N TYR A 167 12.43 -18.47 -6.56
CA TYR A 167 11.89 -17.11 -6.72
C TYR A 167 11.35 -16.60 -5.40
N ARG A 168 12.26 -16.24 -4.50
CA ARG A 168 11.96 -15.67 -3.20
C ARG A 168 13.04 -14.70 -2.76
N PHE A 169 12.66 -13.76 -1.91
CA PHE A 169 13.57 -12.84 -1.25
C PHE A 169 13.08 -12.53 0.17
N VAL A 170 13.94 -11.94 0.96
CA VAL A 170 13.62 -11.46 2.31
C VAL A 170 13.88 -9.96 2.40
N GLU A 171 13.13 -9.26 3.22
CA GLU A 171 13.35 -7.84 3.47
C GLU A 171 13.05 -7.45 4.92
N ASN A 172 13.38 -6.20 5.29
CA ASN A 172 13.30 -5.66 6.63
C ASN A 172 14.11 -6.48 7.64
N ILE A 173 15.36 -6.79 7.30
CA ILE A 173 16.32 -7.51 8.14
C ILE A 173 17.58 -6.65 8.25
N TYR A 174 17.96 -6.29 9.48
CA TYR A 174 19.07 -5.37 9.72
C TYR A 174 20.41 -5.86 9.13
N GLU A 175 20.69 -7.15 9.23
CA GLU A 175 21.93 -7.74 8.71
C GLU A 175 22.03 -7.81 7.18
N GLU A 176 20.95 -7.50 6.49
CA GLU A 176 20.89 -7.35 5.04
C GLU A 176 20.86 -5.86 4.60
N LEU A 177 21.16 -4.92 5.52
CA LEU A 177 21.34 -3.50 5.21
C LEU A 177 22.79 -3.30 4.71
N ASP A 178 23.05 -3.56 3.43
CA ASP A 178 24.39 -3.59 2.88
C ASP A 178 24.56 -2.91 1.52
N ALA A 179 23.50 -2.35 0.95
CA ALA A 179 23.53 -1.63 -0.33
C ALA A 179 23.05 -0.17 -0.20
N PRO A 180 23.61 0.78 -1.00
CA PRO A 180 23.14 2.15 -1.04
C PRO A 180 21.65 2.26 -1.40
N GLY A 181 20.94 3.16 -0.75
CA GLY A 181 19.49 3.34 -0.90
C GLY A 181 18.64 2.43 -0.02
N GLU A 182 19.26 1.51 0.72
CA GLU A 182 18.56 0.64 1.65
C GLU A 182 18.34 1.30 3.02
N TRP A 183 17.27 0.88 3.68
CA TRP A 183 16.90 1.33 5.02
C TRP A 183 16.33 0.21 5.88
N PHE A 184 16.40 0.39 7.19
CA PHE A 184 15.83 -0.51 8.18
C PHE A 184 15.25 0.29 9.34
N LEU A 185 14.05 -0.07 9.79
CA LEU A 185 13.39 0.51 10.95
C LEU A 185 13.38 -0.47 12.13
N ASP A 186 14.10 -0.13 13.18
CA ASP A 186 13.95 -0.78 14.48
C ASP A 186 12.90 -0.02 15.31
N GLY A 187 11.62 -0.30 15.04
CA GLY A 187 10.52 0.35 15.74
C GLY A 187 10.51 0.09 17.25
N LYS A 188 11.04 -1.06 17.71
CA LYS A 188 11.13 -1.38 19.14
C LYS A 188 12.17 -0.53 19.86
N ALA A 189 13.32 -0.31 19.21
CA ALA A 189 14.39 0.50 19.77
C ALA A 189 14.25 2.00 19.44
N GLY A 190 13.33 2.37 18.52
CA GLY A 190 13.07 3.73 18.07
C GLY A 190 14.21 4.31 17.23
N TYR A 191 14.72 3.52 16.29
CA TYR A 191 15.80 3.93 15.41
C TYR A 191 15.52 3.60 13.96
N LEU A 192 15.80 4.59 13.09
CA LEU A 192 15.89 4.43 11.64
C LEU A 192 17.36 4.32 11.24
N TYR A 193 17.66 3.34 10.40
CA TYR A 193 18.96 3.14 9.77
C TYR A 193 18.82 3.33 8.27
N TYR A 194 19.79 4.01 7.67
CA TYR A 194 19.81 4.29 6.25
C TYR A 194 21.22 4.18 5.69
N TYR A 195 21.35 3.59 4.51
CA TYR A 195 22.59 3.55 3.75
C TYR A 195 22.43 4.51 2.55
N PRO A 196 22.91 5.75 2.66
CA PRO A 196 22.74 6.74 1.59
C PRO A 196 23.51 6.38 0.32
N TYR A 197 23.06 6.92 -0.80
CA TYR A 197 23.86 6.91 -2.03
C TYR A 197 25.13 7.74 -1.85
N PRO A 198 26.22 7.47 -2.64
CA PRO A 198 27.52 8.15 -2.46
C PRO A 198 27.45 9.68 -2.50
N ASP A 199 26.58 10.25 -3.31
CA ASP A 199 26.45 11.68 -3.53
C ASP A 199 25.24 12.31 -2.81
N GLU A 200 24.57 11.55 -1.95
CA GLU A 200 23.38 11.99 -1.24
C GLU A 200 23.73 12.76 0.03
N ASN A 201 23.24 14.00 0.14
CA ASN A 201 23.38 14.81 1.34
C ASN A 201 22.16 14.66 2.24
N ILE A 202 22.17 13.64 3.09
CA ILE A 202 21.03 13.24 3.94
C ILE A 202 20.60 14.31 4.95
N ASP A 203 21.47 15.27 5.31
CA ASP A 203 21.10 16.34 6.24
C ASP A 203 20.16 17.38 5.59
N ASN A 204 20.13 17.44 4.25
CA ASN A 204 19.28 18.34 3.49
C ASN A 204 18.03 17.64 2.92
N GLU A 205 17.95 16.33 3.00
CA GLU A 205 16.86 15.56 2.44
C GLU A 205 15.63 15.52 3.35
N ILE A 206 14.46 15.47 2.73
CA ILE A 206 13.20 15.24 3.42
C ILE A 206 12.95 13.74 3.48
N PHE A 207 12.90 13.21 4.69
CA PHE A 207 12.54 11.82 4.93
C PHE A 207 11.06 11.72 5.28
N GLU A 208 10.35 10.81 4.61
CA GLU A 208 8.92 10.60 4.78
C GLU A 208 8.65 9.09 4.89
N ILE A 209 7.83 8.70 5.86
CA ILE A 209 7.44 7.31 6.07
C ILE A 209 5.94 7.16 5.85
N ALA A 210 5.53 6.18 5.05
CA ALA A 210 4.12 5.90 4.80
C ALA A 210 3.43 5.32 6.04
N GLU A 211 2.23 5.83 6.38
CA GLU A 211 1.49 5.44 7.58
C GLU A 211 0.10 4.89 7.27
N ILE A 212 -0.61 5.46 6.29
CA ILE A 212 -1.99 5.07 5.99
C ILE A 212 -2.13 4.47 4.58
N PRO A 213 -2.99 3.46 4.40
CA PRO A 213 -3.19 2.80 3.10
C PRO A 213 -4.21 3.49 2.20
N SER A 214 -5.05 4.39 2.74
CA SER A 214 -6.15 5.04 2.02
C SER A 214 -6.08 6.56 2.21
N LEU A 215 -6.44 7.33 1.16
CA LEU A 215 -6.40 8.79 1.17
C LEU A 215 -7.79 9.42 1.01
N ILE A 216 -8.65 8.81 0.18
CA ILE A 216 -10.05 9.21 0.04
C ILE A 216 -10.93 7.96 0.11
N GLU A 217 -12.00 8.05 0.87
CA GLU A 217 -13.03 7.03 0.97
C GLU A 217 -14.41 7.64 0.68
N ILE A 218 -15.04 7.19 -0.40
CA ILE A 218 -16.40 7.57 -0.77
C ILE A 218 -17.28 6.38 -0.43
N LYS A 219 -18.13 6.53 0.61
CA LYS A 219 -18.85 5.41 1.21
C LYS A 219 -20.34 5.62 1.24
N GLY A 220 -21.05 4.69 0.66
CA GLY A 220 -22.49 4.51 0.85
C GLY A 220 -22.79 3.15 1.48
N ILE A 221 -24.04 2.95 1.79
CA ILE A 221 -24.61 1.66 2.20
C ILE A 221 -25.62 1.19 1.15
N GLU A 222 -26.08 -0.05 1.23
CA GLU A 222 -26.94 -0.67 0.24
C GLU A 222 -28.18 0.17 -0.11
N ASN A 223 -28.83 0.79 0.90
CA ASN A 223 -30.04 1.58 0.74
C ASN A 223 -29.84 3.10 0.79
N ASP A 224 -28.62 3.58 0.97
CA ASP A 224 -28.26 5.01 0.93
C ASP A 224 -26.87 5.17 0.31
N ARG A 225 -26.81 5.29 -1.01
CA ARG A 225 -25.59 5.25 -1.80
C ARG A 225 -24.95 6.62 -1.88
N ALA A 226 -23.61 6.64 -1.82
CA ALA A 226 -22.88 7.86 -2.11
C ALA A 226 -23.07 8.25 -3.59
N SER A 227 -23.28 9.51 -3.88
CA SER A 227 -23.52 9.91 -5.25
C SER A 227 -22.93 11.28 -5.60
N ASP A 228 -22.67 11.45 -6.90
CA ASP A 228 -22.31 12.75 -7.48
C ASP A 228 -21.06 13.38 -6.87
N VAL A 229 -20.05 12.55 -6.58
CA VAL A 229 -18.73 12.98 -6.09
C VAL A 229 -17.71 12.97 -7.22
N THR A 230 -17.06 14.09 -7.46
CA THR A 230 -15.98 14.22 -8.44
C THR A 230 -14.67 14.55 -7.74
N VAL A 231 -13.62 13.79 -8.05
CA VAL A 231 -12.23 14.06 -7.62
C VAL A 231 -11.40 14.29 -8.87
N ARG A 232 -10.69 15.42 -8.95
CA ARG A 232 -10.01 15.80 -10.19
C ARG A 232 -8.69 16.53 -9.98
N GLY A 233 -7.69 16.16 -10.80
CA GLY A 233 -6.42 16.90 -10.90
C GLY A 233 -5.54 16.82 -9.66
N ILE A 234 -5.63 15.74 -8.89
CA ILE A 234 -4.90 15.53 -7.63
C ILE A 234 -3.91 14.39 -7.80
N CYS A 235 -2.71 14.55 -7.28
CA CYS A 235 -1.74 13.47 -7.13
C CYS A 235 -1.95 12.76 -5.79
N PHE A 236 -2.17 11.45 -5.81
CA PHE A 236 -2.27 10.56 -4.65
C PHE A 236 -0.96 9.80 -4.50
N SER A 237 -0.33 9.89 -3.33
CA SER A 237 1.02 9.36 -3.16
C SER A 237 1.29 8.81 -1.76
N GLN A 238 2.32 7.97 -1.67
CA GLN A 238 2.99 7.55 -0.44
C GLN A 238 2.06 6.89 0.58
N THR A 239 1.24 5.93 0.15
CA THR A 239 0.45 5.12 1.09
C THR A 239 1.26 3.94 1.61
N SER A 240 0.90 3.41 2.80
CA SER A 240 1.49 2.19 3.34
C SER A 240 1.17 0.96 2.51
N ARG A 241 2.01 -0.08 2.61
CA ARG A 241 1.83 -1.34 1.89
C ARG A 241 0.68 -2.16 2.49
N THR A 242 0.00 -2.90 1.63
CA THR A 242 -1.18 -3.68 2.03
C THR A 242 -1.01 -5.19 1.86
N PHE A 243 0.18 -5.65 1.46
CA PHE A 243 0.46 -7.06 1.15
C PHE A 243 0.29 -8.02 2.34
N MET A 244 0.38 -7.52 3.57
CA MET A 244 0.12 -8.29 4.81
C MET A 244 -1.19 -7.89 5.51
N ALA A 245 -2.06 -7.10 4.85
CA ALA A 245 -3.38 -6.78 5.36
C ALA A 245 -4.33 -7.99 5.25
N ASP A 246 -5.53 -7.87 5.81
CA ASP A 246 -6.57 -8.88 5.69
C ASP A 246 -7.03 -9.01 4.24
N TYR A 247 -6.84 -10.19 3.68
CA TYR A 247 -7.26 -10.54 2.33
C TYR A 247 -8.54 -11.36 2.36
N GLU A 248 -9.50 -11.00 1.52
CA GLU A 248 -10.70 -11.80 1.31
C GLU A 248 -10.55 -12.70 0.08
N PRO A 249 -10.99 -13.96 0.13
CA PRO A 249 -10.98 -14.83 -1.03
C PRO A 249 -11.99 -14.35 -2.07
N LEU A 250 -11.57 -14.29 -3.33
CA LEU A 250 -12.47 -14.04 -4.44
C LEU A 250 -13.21 -15.32 -4.81
N LEU A 251 -14.50 -15.18 -5.08
CA LEU A 251 -15.33 -16.31 -5.49
C LEU A 251 -14.81 -16.91 -6.81
N ARG A 252 -14.66 -18.23 -6.84
CA ARG A 252 -14.13 -18.98 -8.00
C ARG A 252 -12.76 -18.52 -8.50
N SER A 253 -11.96 -17.92 -7.64
CA SER A 253 -10.61 -17.51 -7.95
C SER A 253 -9.60 -18.24 -7.07
N ASP A 254 -8.40 -18.37 -7.57
CA ASP A 254 -7.26 -18.86 -6.79
C ASP A 254 -6.66 -17.75 -5.91
N TRP A 255 -7.16 -16.53 -6.06
CA TRP A 255 -6.64 -15.33 -5.43
C TRP A 255 -7.50 -14.86 -4.26
N ALA A 256 -6.85 -14.14 -3.37
CA ALA A 256 -7.50 -13.26 -2.42
C ALA A 256 -7.21 -11.81 -2.78
N ILE A 257 -8.02 -10.87 -2.28
CA ILE A 257 -7.84 -9.44 -2.53
C ILE A 257 -7.94 -8.65 -1.24
N TYR A 258 -7.09 -7.64 -1.11
CA TYR A 258 -7.29 -6.59 -0.12
C TYR A 258 -8.37 -5.62 -0.61
N ARG A 259 -9.49 -5.52 0.14
CA ARG A 259 -10.60 -4.61 -0.19
C ARG A 259 -10.31 -3.22 0.36
N GLY A 260 -9.51 -2.47 -0.39
CA GLY A 260 -9.11 -1.10 -0.07
C GLY A 260 -8.17 -0.54 -1.14
N ALA A 261 -7.97 0.77 -1.14
CA ALA A 261 -7.14 1.49 -2.11
C ALA A 261 -6.80 2.89 -1.62
N ALA A 262 -5.90 3.58 -2.32
CA ALA A 262 -5.65 5.01 -2.08
C ALA A 262 -6.94 5.84 -2.28
N VAL A 263 -7.74 5.52 -3.30
CA VAL A 263 -9.11 6.02 -3.48
C VAL A 263 -10.07 4.84 -3.47
N PHE A 264 -10.86 4.74 -2.41
CA PHE A 264 -11.83 3.67 -2.18
C PHE A 264 -13.25 4.18 -2.36
N ILE A 265 -14.04 3.51 -3.20
CA ILE A 265 -15.43 3.87 -3.52
C ILE A 265 -16.30 2.66 -3.26
N GLU A 266 -17.27 2.77 -2.37
CA GLU A 266 -18.17 1.68 -2.01
C GLU A 266 -19.63 2.10 -2.03
N ASN A 267 -20.50 1.26 -2.61
CA ASN A 267 -21.92 1.51 -2.75
C ASN A 267 -22.20 2.93 -3.28
N ALA A 268 -21.81 3.21 -4.51
CA ALA A 268 -21.79 4.56 -5.05
C ALA A 268 -22.34 4.65 -6.47
N GLU A 269 -22.85 5.81 -6.80
CA GLU A 269 -23.45 6.14 -8.10
C GLU A 269 -22.87 7.44 -8.65
N ARG A 270 -22.60 7.50 -9.95
CA ARG A 270 -22.19 8.72 -10.67
C ARG A 270 -20.96 9.44 -10.06
N CYS A 271 -20.09 8.69 -9.37
CA CYS A 271 -18.83 9.22 -8.87
C CYS A 271 -17.77 9.24 -9.99
N ARG A 272 -16.85 10.19 -9.94
CA ARG A 272 -15.86 10.43 -10.98
C ARG A 272 -14.46 10.64 -10.39
N ILE A 273 -13.49 9.93 -10.92
CA ILE A 273 -12.05 10.11 -10.62
C ILE A 273 -11.37 10.46 -11.95
N GLU A 274 -11.00 11.73 -12.10
CA GLU A 274 -10.59 12.27 -13.39
C GLU A 274 -9.26 13.02 -13.32
N ASP A 275 -8.44 12.84 -14.35
CA ASP A 275 -7.21 13.60 -14.57
C ASP A 275 -6.28 13.63 -13.33
N CYS A 276 -6.28 12.54 -12.55
CA CYS A 276 -5.47 12.38 -11.33
C CYS A 276 -4.20 11.59 -11.61
N GLU A 277 -3.21 11.75 -10.73
CA GLU A 277 -2.01 10.93 -10.72
C GLU A 277 -2.00 10.03 -9.48
N PHE A 278 -1.50 8.80 -9.64
CA PHE A 278 -1.34 7.82 -8.56
C PHE A 278 0.08 7.27 -8.62
N THR A 279 0.90 7.57 -7.61
CA THR A 279 2.31 7.17 -7.61
C THR A 279 2.83 6.88 -6.21
N GLY A 280 3.82 5.99 -6.09
CA GLY A 280 4.44 5.65 -4.80
C GLY A 280 3.47 5.00 -3.80
N LEU A 281 2.39 4.37 -4.29
CA LEU A 281 1.40 3.72 -3.43
C LEU A 281 1.88 2.34 -2.96
N GLY A 282 1.50 1.97 -1.75
CA GLY A 282 1.81 0.66 -1.17
C GLY A 282 0.80 -0.44 -1.49
N GLY A 283 -0.35 -0.11 -2.07
CA GLY A 283 -1.42 -1.03 -2.39
C GLY A 283 -2.13 -0.67 -3.70
N ASN A 284 -3.44 -0.94 -3.75
CA ASN A 284 -4.29 -0.60 -4.89
C ASN A 284 -4.43 0.92 -5.04
N ALA A 285 -4.54 1.41 -6.28
CA ALA A 285 -4.76 2.83 -6.53
C ALA A 285 -6.24 3.21 -6.40
N ILE A 286 -7.14 2.57 -7.15
CA ILE A 286 -8.58 2.83 -7.14
C ILE A 286 -9.32 1.50 -6.91
N PHE A 287 -10.28 1.49 -5.98
CA PHE A 287 -11.11 0.33 -5.72
C PHE A 287 -12.59 0.70 -5.77
N LEU A 288 -13.33 0.08 -6.68
CA LEU A 288 -14.78 0.18 -6.82
C LEU A 288 -15.41 -1.06 -6.18
N SER A 289 -16.08 -0.86 -5.04
CA SER A 289 -16.54 -1.91 -4.13
C SER A 289 -18.05 -2.04 -4.12
N ARG A 290 -18.53 -3.27 -4.12
CA ARG A 290 -19.96 -3.64 -3.98
C ARG A 290 -20.81 -3.10 -5.12
N HIS A 291 -21.84 -2.29 -4.82
CA HIS A 291 -22.69 -1.68 -5.83
C HIS A 291 -22.03 -0.42 -6.40
N ILE A 292 -21.82 -0.41 -7.70
CA ILE A 292 -21.26 0.73 -8.43
C ILE A 292 -22.08 0.95 -9.70
N ASP A 293 -22.64 2.15 -9.88
CA ASP A 293 -23.41 2.50 -11.06
C ASP A 293 -23.03 3.87 -11.62
N GLY A 294 -22.83 3.95 -12.93
CA GLY A 294 -22.51 5.19 -13.63
C GLY A 294 -21.22 5.89 -13.17
N CYS A 295 -20.36 5.21 -12.43
CA CYS A 295 -19.06 5.76 -12.00
C CYS A 295 -18.06 5.82 -13.16
N VAL A 296 -17.19 6.83 -13.15
CA VAL A 296 -16.22 7.09 -14.22
C VAL A 296 -14.80 7.22 -13.67
N VAL A 297 -13.88 6.47 -14.24
CA VAL A 297 -12.43 6.59 -14.03
C VAL A 297 -11.81 6.96 -15.36
N LYS A 298 -11.28 8.20 -15.49
CA LYS A 298 -10.88 8.74 -16.78
C LYS A 298 -9.66 9.66 -16.69
N GLY A 299 -8.73 9.51 -17.64
CA GLY A 299 -7.60 10.44 -17.80
C GLY A 299 -6.55 10.32 -16.68
N ASN A 300 -6.60 9.30 -15.84
CA ASN A 300 -5.68 9.12 -14.73
C ASN A 300 -4.35 8.50 -15.20
N TYR A 301 -3.26 8.94 -14.58
CA TYR A 301 -1.94 8.35 -14.75
C TYR A 301 -1.59 7.55 -13.50
N ILE A 302 -1.50 6.22 -13.64
CA ILE A 302 -1.29 5.30 -12.52
C ILE A 302 0.01 4.54 -12.73
N HIS A 303 0.98 4.72 -11.83
CA HIS A 303 2.30 4.10 -11.93
C HIS A 303 2.95 3.92 -10.55
N GLN A 304 4.00 3.09 -10.46
CA GLN A 304 4.75 2.83 -9.22
C GLN A 304 3.85 2.51 -8.02
N ILE A 305 2.90 1.60 -8.22
CA ILE A 305 1.94 1.17 -7.21
C ILE A 305 2.25 -0.24 -6.69
N GLY A 306 1.79 -0.54 -5.49
CA GLY A 306 2.09 -1.80 -4.81
C GLY A 306 1.22 -2.99 -5.21
N ALA A 307 0.06 -2.74 -5.86
CA ALA A 307 -0.86 -3.80 -6.26
C ALA A 307 -1.61 -3.42 -7.56
N SER A 308 -2.94 -3.42 -7.58
CA SER A 308 -3.72 -3.20 -8.79
C SER A 308 -4.02 -1.72 -9.05
N ALA A 309 -3.99 -1.31 -10.32
CA ALA A 309 -4.34 0.05 -10.71
C ALA A 309 -5.82 0.35 -10.47
N ILE A 310 -6.71 -0.52 -10.92
CA ILE A 310 -8.17 -0.39 -10.74
C ILE A 310 -8.74 -1.76 -10.42
N CYS A 311 -9.44 -1.84 -9.27
CA CYS A 311 -10.18 -3.02 -8.86
C CYS A 311 -11.68 -2.73 -8.96
N ILE A 312 -12.45 -3.68 -9.49
CA ILE A 312 -13.91 -3.65 -9.51
C ILE A 312 -14.40 -4.98 -8.93
N VAL A 313 -14.88 -4.95 -7.69
CA VAL A 313 -15.23 -6.16 -6.96
C VAL A 313 -16.60 -5.98 -6.30
N GLY A 314 -17.55 -6.80 -6.73
CA GLY A 314 -18.90 -6.85 -6.18
C GLY A 314 -18.96 -7.35 -4.74
N ASP A 315 -20.17 -7.57 -4.25
CA ASP A 315 -20.43 -8.19 -2.95
C ASP A 315 -20.59 -9.69 -3.10
N THR A 316 -20.18 -10.44 -2.08
CA THR A 316 -20.35 -11.90 -2.02
C THR A 316 -21.82 -12.32 -1.99
N SER A 317 -22.72 -11.44 -1.56
CA SER A 317 -24.17 -11.67 -1.58
C SER A 317 -24.77 -11.74 -2.99
N ALA A 318 -24.05 -11.22 -4.00
CA ALA A 318 -24.46 -11.31 -5.40
C ALA A 318 -24.36 -12.73 -5.97
N VAL A 319 -23.79 -13.66 -5.23
CA VAL A 319 -23.66 -15.08 -5.59
C VAL A 319 -24.19 -15.97 -4.48
N ARG A 320 -24.78 -17.11 -4.85
CA ARG A 320 -25.41 -18.01 -3.87
C ARG A 320 -24.43 -18.66 -2.91
N SER A 321 -23.21 -18.91 -3.34
CA SER A 321 -22.14 -19.44 -2.50
C SER A 321 -21.21 -18.32 -2.08
N GLY A 322 -21.29 -17.87 -0.85
CA GLY A 322 -20.34 -16.95 -0.22
C GLY A 322 -19.05 -17.66 0.22
N VAL A 323 -18.91 -18.95 -0.05
CA VAL A 323 -17.75 -19.76 0.30
C VAL A 323 -16.95 -20.05 -0.95
N PHE A 324 -15.65 -19.92 -0.87
CA PHE A 324 -14.70 -20.30 -1.92
C PHE A 324 -14.67 -21.83 -2.16
N LYS A 325 -15.80 -22.48 -2.22
CA LYS A 325 -15.93 -23.88 -2.65
C LYS A 325 -16.84 -23.93 -3.84
N TYR A 326 -16.38 -24.57 -4.91
CA TYR A 326 -17.19 -24.86 -6.07
C TYR A 326 -18.33 -25.79 -5.67
N GLU A 327 -19.49 -25.24 -5.43
CA GLU A 327 -20.73 -26.03 -5.34
C GLU A 327 -21.35 -26.05 -6.73
N HIS A 328 -20.99 -27.07 -7.52
CA HIS A 328 -21.52 -27.24 -8.86
C HIS A 328 -23.05 -27.47 -8.88
N SER A 329 -23.61 -27.78 -7.74
CA SER A 329 -25.07 -28.04 -7.57
C SER A 329 -25.89 -26.74 -7.43
N VAL A 330 -25.27 -25.61 -7.19
CA VAL A 330 -25.95 -24.32 -7.03
C VAL A 330 -25.81 -23.49 -8.30
N PRO A 331 -26.87 -23.29 -9.11
CA PRO A 331 -26.81 -22.46 -10.30
C PRO A 331 -26.52 -21.00 -9.91
N TYR A 332 -25.81 -20.28 -10.79
CA TYR A 332 -25.71 -18.83 -10.72
C TYR A 332 -27.01 -18.20 -11.19
N GLU A 333 -27.48 -17.22 -10.48
CA GLU A 333 -28.51 -16.30 -10.94
C GLU A 333 -27.90 -15.20 -11.77
#